data_560e546cdc9f4067622ddb250239799e
#
_entry.id   560e546cdc9f4067622ddb250239799e
#
_cell.length_a   1.000
_cell.length_b   1.000
_cell.length_c   1.000
_cell.angle_alpha   90.00
_cell.angle_beta   90.00
_cell.angle_gamma   90.00
#
_symmetry.space_group_name_H-M   'P 1'
#
loop_
_entity.id
_entity.type
_entity.pdbx_description
1 polymer ?
#
loop_
_entity_poly.entity_id
_entity_poly.type
_entity_poly.pdbx_seq_one_letter_code
_entity_poly.pdbx_strand_id
1 'polypeptide(L)'
;FQAEDGIRDRSPSRGLGDVYKRQKTNIPKGLEMDKNFINTIRLSENDNIVVARSELQIGMIVDQSQVTTTELISPGHKIATELIPKGSVIRKYNQVIGTASADIQPGNHVHTHNCKMAHFERDYFFSDALKSSTVLPDSKLASFMGIVREDGRVATRNYIGVLTSVNCSATVARRIATQFNDQYLSEYPNVDGVIALTHDYGCGGCAGIGLNYIQRTISGYARHPNFHSVLILGLGCEANQIGAMMDAEKMNPSDKLHAFTIQESGGSEASVDRGMAYIRELLPDANRAIRESRPASDIILALECGGSDGYSGISANPALGIAADLLVENGGTACLGETPEVFGAEHLLPSRAVSEDVGRKLLDRIKWWKEYTRNNGAEMNNNPAPGNKAGGITTILEKSLGSVAKGGTTNLVDVYNYAEPITKKGFVFMDTPGYDPASITGMVAGGANITCFTTGRGSVYGGKPVPSLKLATNTPMFKRMESDMDINCGCIIDGDATVESVGKGIFEKILACASGEQSKSEVFGIGEDEFVPWTVGAIL
;
A
#
# COMPACT_ATOMS: atom_id res chain seq x y z
N PHE A 1 -38.94 19.28 -10.33
CA PHE A 1 -37.69 18.59 -10.69
C PHE A 1 -37.93 17.12 -10.41
N GLN A 2 -38.09 16.34 -11.47
CA GLN A 2 -38.26 14.89 -11.42
C GLN A 2 -36.92 14.28 -11.09
N ALA A 3 -36.87 13.45 -10.02
CA ALA A 3 -35.72 12.61 -9.70
C ALA A 3 -35.58 11.55 -10.80
N GLU A 4 -34.47 11.54 -11.50
CA GLU A 4 -34.09 10.43 -12.36
C GLU A 4 -33.91 9.18 -11.50
N ASP A 5 -34.53 8.08 -11.88
CA ASP A 5 -34.42 6.79 -11.20
C ASP A 5 -32.97 6.34 -11.19
N GLY A 6 -32.37 6.35 -9.99
CA GLY A 6 -31.02 5.85 -9.77
C GLY A 6 -30.93 4.35 -10.05
N ILE A 7 -29.93 3.96 -10.83
CA ILE A 7 -29.63 2.56 -11.13
C ILE A 7 -29.28 1.84 -9.83
N ARG A 8 -30.18 0.96 -9.35
CA ARG A 8 -29.90 0.07 -8.19
C ARG A 8 -29.16 -1.16 -8.68
N ASP A 9 -27.91 -1.29 -8.31
CA ASP A 9 -27.15 -2.54 -8.52
C ASP A 9 -27.57 -3.57 -7.47
N ARG A 10 -28.45 -4.50 -7.87
CA ARG A 10 -28.95 -5.60 -7.02
C ARG A 10 -28.13 -6.88 -7.15
N SER A 11 -26.94 -6.82 -7.76
CA SER A 11 -26.09 -8.01 -7.86
C SER A 11 -25.65 -8.45 -6.49
N PRO A 12 -25.90 -9.71 -6.07
CA PRO A 12 -25.38 -10.21 -4.80
C PRO A 12 -23.85 -10.13 -4.85
N SER A 13 -23.27 -9.56 -3.80
CA SER A 13 -21.83 -9.37 -3.65
C SER A 13 -21.13 -10.72 -3.47
N ARG A 14 -20.95 -11.46 -4.56
CA ARG A 14 -19.99 -12.55 -4.59
C ARG A 14 -18.62 -11.89 -4.63
N GLY A 15 -17.90 -12.01 -3.50
CA GLY A 15 -16.63 -11.32 -3.31
C GLY A 15 -15.62 -11.61 -4.41
N LEU A 16 -14.67 -10.70 -4.64
CA LEU A 16 -13.56 -10.84 -5.60
C LEU A 16 -12.84 -12.20 -5.47
N GLY A 17 -12.82 -12.81 -4.29
CA GLY A 17 -12.28 -14.14 -4.06
C GLY A 17 -12.95 -15.24 -4.88
N ASP A 18 -14.24 -15.14 -5.22
CA ASP A 18 -14.90 -16.11 -6.11
C ASP A 18 -14.55 -15.87 -7.58
N VAL A 19 -14.28 -14.62 -7.97
CA VAL A 19 -13.80 -14.29 -9.32
C VAL A 19 -12.42 -14.93 -9.54
N TYR A 20 -11.51 -14.85 -8.55
CA TYR A 20 -10.17 -15.44 -8.66
C TYR A 20 -10.19 -16.96 -8.56
N LYS A 21 -11.06 -17.57 -7.75
CA LYS A 21 -11.20 -19.05 -7.69
C LYS A 21 -11.73 -19.66 -8.99
N ARG A 22 -12.52 -18.91 -9.77
CA ARG A 22 -13.05 -19.38 -11.07
C ARG A 22 -12.08 -19.21 -12.23
N GLN A 23 -10.94 -18.55 -12.05
CA GLN A 23 -9.84 -18.53 -13.03
C GLN A 23 -9.15 -19.90 -13.17
N LYS A 24 -9.61 -20.95 -12.47
CA LYS A 24 -9.30 -22.33 -12.86
C LYS A 24 -9.89 -22.54 -14.25
N THR A 25 -9.07 -22.33 -15.26
CA THR A 25 -9.34 -22.62 -16.64
C THR A 25 -9.93 -24.02 -16.77
N ASN A 26 -11.20 -24.13 -17.12
CA ASN A 26 -11.72 -25.31 -17.77
C ASN A 26 -11.08 -25.38 -19.16
N ILE A 27 -9.81 -25.75 -19.22
CA ILE A 27 -9.16 -26.16 -20.46
C ILE A 27 -9.56 -27.60 -20.68
N PRO A 28 -10.33 -27.92 -21.74
CA PRO A 28 -10.53 -29.31 -22.13
C PRO A 28 -9.17 -29.93 -22.41
N LYS A 29 -8.80 -30.99 -21.70
CA LYS A 29 -7.60 -31.76 -21.99
C LYS A 29 -7.73 -32.31 -23.42
N GLY A 30 -6.93 -31.78 -24.36
CA GLY A 30 -6.81 -32.37 -25.69
C GLY A 30 -6.83 -31.46 -26.90
N LEU A 31 -6.83 -30.12 -26.74
CA LEU A 31 -6.57 -29.21 -27.88
C LEU A 31 -5.18 -28.60 -27.70
N GLU A 32 -4.26 -28.85 -28.64
CA GLU A 32 -3.09 -28.00 -28.84
C GLU A 32 -3.59 -26.59 -29.10
N MET A 33 -3.49 -25.72 -28.09
CA MET A 33 -3.90 -24.32 -28.22
C MET A 33 -2.89 -23.62 -29.11
N ASP A 34 -3.36 -23.23 -30.30
CA ASP A 34 -2.67 -22.30 -31.18
C ASP A 34 -2.38 -21.02 -30.36
N LYS A 35 -1.11 -20.69 -30.13
CA LYS A 35 -0.65 -19.54 -29.33
C LYS A 35 -1.19 -18.20 -29.82
N ASN A 36 -1.87 -18.16 -30.97
CA ASN A 36 -2.45 -16.98 -31.59
C ASN A 36 -3.83 -16.56 -31.06
N PHE A 37 -4.47 -17.33 -30.17
CA PHE A 37 -5.89 -17.09 -29.79
C PHE A 37 -6.13 -16.40 -28.46
N ILE A 38 -5.10 -16.03 -27.65
CA ILE A 38 -5.33 -15.45 -26.33
C ILE A 38 -4.64 -14.08 -26.20
N ASN A 39 -5.05 -13.12 -27.03
CA ASN A 39 -4.55 -11.75 -26.94
C ASN A 39 -5.32 -10.89 -25.93
N THR A 40 -6.36 -11.43 -25.30
CA THR A 40 -7.21 -10.70 -24.35
C THR A 40 -7.49 -11.52 -23.09
N ILE A 41 -7.89 -10.84 -22.02
CA ILE A 41 -8.27 -11.43 -20.73
C ILE A 41 -9.72 -11.05 -20.44
N ARG A 42 -10.59 -12.07 -20.29
CA ARG A 42 -11.94 -11.90 -19.75
C ARG A 42 -11.93 -12.30 -18.28
N LEU A 43 -12.42 -11.42 -17.41
CA LEU A 43 -12.35 -11.62 -15.96
C LEU A 43 -13.65 -12.22 -15.40
N SER A 44 -14.80 -11.95 -16.05
CA SER A 44 -16.09 -12.54 -15.73
C SER A 44 -16.92 -12.71 -17.00
N GLU A 45 -17.79 -13.71 -17.03
CA GLU A 45 -18.76 -13.90 -18.11
C GLU A 45 -19.75 -12.73 -18.22
N ASN A 46 -20.00 -12.02 -17.11
CA ASN A 46 -20.88 -10.87 -17.05
C ASN A 46 -20.21 -9.56 -17.47
N ASP A 47 -18.91 -9.57 -17.77
CA ASP A 47 -18.20 -8.39 -18.25
C ASP A 47 -18.55 -8.14 -19.73
N ASN A 48 -18.88 -6.90 -20.05
CA ASN A 48 -19.12 -6.46 -21.42
C ASN A 48 -17.87 -5.89 -22.11
N ILE A 49 -16.71 -6.10 -21.47
CA ILE A 49 -15.38 -5.77 -22.00
C ILE A 49 -14.41 -6.93 -21.78
N VAL A 50 -13.32 -6.89 -22.52
CA VAL A 50 -12.09 -7.67 -22.25
C VAL A 50 -10.88 -6.73 -22.16
N VAL A 51 -9.80 -7.20 -21.56
CA VAL A 51 -8.53 -6.45 -21.42
C VAL A 51 -7.52 -6.98 -22.41
N ALA A 52 -6.88 -6.09 -23.17
CA ALA A 52 -5.79 -6.44 -24.09
C ALA A 52 -4.56 -6.93 -23.32
N ARG A 53 -4.05 -8.11 -23.63
CA ARG A 53 -2.84 -8.70 -23.06
C ARG A 53 -1.57 -8.12 -23.70
N SER A 54 -1.67 -7.78 -24.97
CA SER A 54 -0.62 -7.14 -25.78
C SER A 54 -1.24 -6.05 -26.65
N GLU A 55 -0.43 -5.33 -27.42
CA GLU A 55 -0.93 -4.41 -28.42
C GLU A 55 -1.74 -5.15 -29.49
N LEU A 56 -2.95 -4.67 -29.78
CA LEU A 56 -3.84 -5.25 -30.80
C LEU A 56 -4.00 -4.28 -31.96
N GLN A 57 -3.66 -4.77 -33.16
CA GLN A 57 -3.84 -4.04 -34.40
C GLN A 57 -5.31 -4.05 -34.85
N ILE A 58 -5.70 -3.12 -35.72
CA ILE A 58 -7.04 -3.05 -36.30
C ILE A 58 -7.34 -4.36 -37.04
N GLY A 59 -8.57 -4.89 -36.86
CA GLY A 59 -9.03 -6.10 -37.50
C GLY A 59 -8.61 -7.41 -36.80
N MET A 60 -7.91 -7.34 -35.67
CA MET A 60 -7.60 -8.54 -34.88
C MET A 60 -8.86 -9.06 -34.18
N ILE A 61 -9.02 -10.39 -34.19
CA ILE A 61 -10.12 -11.05 -33.46
C ILE A 61 -9.86 -10.95 -31.96
N VAL A 62 -10.92 -10.53 -31.27
CA VAL A 62 -10.93 -10.35 -29.81
C VAL A 62 -11.76 -11.46 -29.19
N ASP A 63 -11.13 -12.28 -28.35
CA ASP A 63 -11.80 -13.32 -27.57
C ASP A 63 -12.64 -14.33 -28.42
N GLN A 64 -13.29 -15.28 -27.77
CA GLN A 64 -14.19 -16.27 -28.36
C GLN A 64 -15.46 -15.65 -29.00
N SER A 65 -15.70 -14.35 -28.75
CA SER A 65 -16.86 -13.61 -29.28
C SER A 65 -16.82 -13.30 -30.78
N GLN A 66 -15.70 -13.61 -31.49
CA GLN A 66 -15.49 -13.27 -32.90
C GLN A 66 -15.52 -11.76 -33.22
N VAL A 67 -15.54 -10.90 -32.22
CA VAL A 67 -15.47 -9.45 -32.36
C VAL A 67 -14.10 -9.06 -32.87
N THR A 68 -13.99 -8.10 -33.76
CA THR A 68 -12.71 -7.57 -34.26
C THR A 68 -12.48 -6.14 -33.79
N THR A 69 -11.23 -5.84 -33.47
CA THR A 69 -10.82 -4.47 -33.11
C THR A 69 -11.05 -3.50 -34.25
N THR A 70 -11.57 -2.33 -33.94
CA THR A 70 -11.83 -1.25 -34.89
C THR A 70 -10.74 -0.18 -34.90
N GLU A 71 -9.88 -0.20 -33.91
CA GLU A 71 -8.80 0.73 -33.73
C GLU A 71 -7.59 0.05 -33.02
N LEU A 72 -6.45 0.74 -32.95
CA LEU A 72 -5.27 0.25 -32.23
C LEU A 72 -5.55 0.25 -30.73
N ILE A 73 -5.33 -0.88 -30.06
CA ILE A 73 -5.55 -1.03 -28.62
C ILE A 73 -4.21 -1.28 -27.91
N SER A 74 -3.89 -0.43 -26.97
CA SER A 74 -2.68 -0.58 -26.15
C SER A 74 -2.80 -1.70 -25.11
N PRO A 75 -1.68 -2.30 -24.67
CA PRO A 75 -1.67 -3.29 -23.59
C PRO A 75 -2.33 -2.75 -22.31
N GLY A 76 -3.13 -3.59 -21.64
CA GLY A 76 -3.87 -3.21 -20.42
C GLY A 76 -5.15 -2.42 -20.65
N HIS A 77 -5.42 -2.00 -21.90
CA HIS A 77 -6.63 -1.27 -22.26
C HIS A 77 -7.80 -2.23 -22.52
N LYS A 78 -9.01 -1.68 -22.53
CA LYS A 78 -10.26 -2.42 -22.61
C LYS A 78 -10.90 -2.33 -24.00
N ILE A 79 -11.57 -3.40 -24.42
CA ILE A 79 -12.28 -3.52 -25.68
C ILE A 79 -13.71 -3.97 -25.38
N ALA A 80 -14.72 -3.32 -25.97
CA ALA A 80 -16.10 -3.74 -25.89
C ALA A 80 -16.33 -5.06 -26.65
N THR A 81 -17.01 -6.01 -26.03
CA THR A 81 -17.35 -7.31 -26.65
C THR A 81 -18.77 -7.38 -27.17
N GLU A 82 -19.59 -6.39 -26.83
CA GLU A 82 -20.97 -6.22 -27.26
C GLU A 82 -21.28 -4.73 -27.41
N LEU A 83 -22.43 -4.40 -27.97
CA LEU A 83 -22.93 -3.02 -28.01
C LEU A 83 -23.20 -2.55 -26.58
N ILE A 84 -22.56 -1.44 -26.17
CA ILE A 84 -22.84 -0.77 -24.91
C ILE A 84 -23.50 0.58 -25.24
N PRO A 85 -24.81 0.70 -25.11
CA PRO A 85 -25.54 1.95 -25.43
C PRO A 85 -25.10 3.09 -24.49
N LYS A 86 -25.22 4.33 -24.96
CA LYS A 86 -25.01 5.52 -24.13
C LYS A 86 -25.86 5.45 -22.85
N GLY A 87 -25.26 5.74 -21.72
CA GLY A 87 -25.87 5.67 -20.37
C GLY A 87 -25.85 4.28 -19.74
N SER A 88 -25.55 3.22 -20.51
CA SER A 88 -25.42 1.86 -19.96
C SER A 88 -24.12 1.68 -19.15
N VAL A 89 -24.15 0.73 -18.22
CA VAL A 89 -23.00 0.41 -17.37
C VAL A 89 -21.92 -0.35 -18.13
N ILE A 90 -20.67 -0.03 -17.82
CA ILE A 90 -19.48 -0.77 -18.25
C ILE A 90 -19.04 -1.63 -17.10
N ARG A 91 -18.88 -2.95 -17.35
CA ARG A 91 -18.56 -3.94 -16.32
C ARG A 91 -17.17 -4.57 -16.53
N LYS A 92 -16.41 -4.64 -15.44
CA LYS A 92 -15.14 -5.38 -15.30
C LYS A 92 -15.13 -6.04 -13.92
N TYR A 93 -14.64 -7.25 -13.79
CA TYR A 93 -14.68 -8.03 -12.53
C TYR A 93 -16.12 -8.34 -12.04
N ASN A 94 -17.09 -8.41 -12.94
CA ASN A 94 -18.52 -8.46 -12.59
C ASN A 94 -18.98 -7.24 -11.77
N GLN A 95 -18.30 -6.11 -11.88
CA GLN A 95 -18.59 -4.87 -11.15
C GLN A 95 -18.69 -3.70 -12.13
N VAL A 96 -19.44 -2.67 -11.75
CA VAL A 96 -19.55 -1.44 -12.55
C VAL A 96 -18.28 -0.61 -12.39
N ILE A 97 -17.60 -0.34 -13.51
CA ILE A 97 -16.42 0.53 -13.55
C ILE A 97 -16.72 1.93 -14.10
N GLY A 98 -17.90 2.13 -14.66
CA GLY A 98 -18.32 3.40 -15.23
C GLY A 98 -19.59 3.26 -16.06
N THR A 99 -20.01 4.36 -16.71
CA THR A 99 -21.11 4.42 -17.68
C THR A 99 -20.61 4.90 -19.03
N ALA A 100 -21.20 4.37 -20.10
CA ALA A 100 -20.89 4.79 -21.46
C ALA A 100 -21.39 6.23 -21.71
N SER A 101 -20.51 7.13 -22.14
CA SER A 101 -20.89 8.51 -22.49
C SER A 101 -21.37 8.68 -23.91
N ALA A 102 -21.17 7.67 -24.75
CA ALA A 102 -21.67 7.51 -26.14
C ALA A 102 -21.92 6.02 -26.38
N ASP A 103 -22.60 5.67 -27.48
CA ASP A 103 -22.70 4.28 -27.90
C ASP A 103 -21.31 3.71 -28.22
N ILE A 104 -20.99 2.55 -27.65
CA ILE A 104 -19.73 1.86 -27.86
C ILE A 104 -20.02 0.57 -28.64
N GLN A 105 -19.51 0.49 -29.86
CA GLN A 105 -19.71 -0.68 -30.72
C GLN A 105 -18.78 -1.84 -30.28
N PRO A 106 -19.15 -3.10 -30.55
CA PRO A 106 -18.23 -4.23 -30.35
C PRO A 106 -16.92 -3.98 -31.10
N GLY A 107 -15.80 -4.25 -30.45
CA GLY A 107 -14.44 -4.00 -30.98
C GLY A 107 -13.89 -2.60 -30.74
N ASN A 108 -14.70 -1.65 -30.25
CA ASN A 108 -14.22 -0.33 -29.91
C ASN A 108 -13.38 -0.33 -28.62
N HIS A 109 -12.42 0.56 -28.56
CA HIS A 109 -11.65 0.88 -27.37
C HIS A 109 -12.55 1.52 -26.30
N VAL A 110 -12.52 0.99 -25.08
CA VAL A 110 -13.25 1.54 -23.93
C VAL A 110 -12.26 2.27 -23.02
N HIS A 111 -12.35 3.61 -23.02
CA HIS A 111 -11.42 4.44 -22.24
C HIS A 111 -12.07 5.78 -21.85
N THR A 112 -11.29 6.73 -21.35
CA THR A 112 -11.78 8.02 -20.81
C THR A 112 -12.60 8.87 -21.79
N HIS A 113 -12.49 8.64 -23.11
CA HIS A 113 -13.29 9.33 -24.11
C HIS A 113 -14.74 8.86 -24.16
N ASN A 114 -15.02 7.62 -23.76
CA ASN A 114 -16.35 7.02 -23.80
C ASN A 114 -16.80 6.31 -22.50
N CYS A 115 -15.94 6.26 -21.47
CA CYS A 115 -16.25 5.75 -20.13
C CYS A 115 -16.15 6.88 -19.10
N LYS A 116 -17.25 7.17 -18.39
CA LYS A 116 -17.32 8.19 -17.34
C LYS A 116 -17.62 7.56 -15.99
N MET A 117 -17.30 8.31 -14.91
CA MET A 117 -17.67 7.93 -13.57
C MET A 117 -19.18 7.67 -13.47
N ALA A 118 -19.55 6.50 -12.95
CA ALA A 118 -20.92 6.19 -12.62
C ALA A 118 -21.27 6.72 -11.23
N HIS A 119 -22.44 7.34 -11.11
CA HIS A 119 -23.02 7.72 -9.84
C HIS A 119 -24.18 6.78 -9.55
N PHE A 120 -24.08 6.01 -8.49
CA PHE A 120 -25.16 5.11 -8.05
C PHE A 120 -25.11 4.99 -6.53
N GLU A 121 -26.26 4.79 -5.92
CA GLU A 121 -26.37 4.46 -4.51
C GLU A 121 -26.08 2.96 -4.33
N ARG A 122 -25.31 2.63 -3.31
CA ARG A 122 -25.05 1.25 -2.90
C ARG A 122 -25.67 0.98 -1.55
N ASP A 123 -26.33 -0.16 -1.43
CA ASP A 123 -26.67 -0.73 -0.15
C ASP A 123 -25.42 -1.40 0.43
N TYR A 124 -25.15 -1.15 1.72
CA TYR A 124 -24.04 -1.77 2.42
C TYR A 124 -24.56 -2.93 3.27
N PHE A 125 -23.95 -4.07 3.08
CA PHE A 125 -24.18 -5.26 3.90
C PHE A 125 -22.99 -5.44 4.83
N PHE A 126 -23.28 -5.84 6.07
CA PHE A 126 -22.25 -6.01 7.08
C PHE A 126 -22.16 -7.48 7.47
N SER A 127 -20.95 -8.01 7.49
CA SER A 127 -20.66 -9.37 7.99
C SER A 127 -21.41 -10.51 7.25
N ASP A 128 -21.97 -10.26 6.08
CA ASP A 128 -22.71 -11.25 5.28
C ASP A 128 -21.80 -12.18 4.48
N ALA A 129 -20.54 -11.78 4.26
CA ALA A 129 -19.51 -12.55 3.57
C ALA A 129 -18.38 -13.03 4.50
N LEU A 130 -18.65 -13.15 5.80
CA LEU A 130 -17.68 -13.66 6.77
C LEU A 130 -17.22 -15.08 6.41
N LYS A 131 -15.92 -15.30 6.56
CA LYS A 131 -15.30 -16.62 6.43
C LYS A 131 -14.86 -17.12 7.79
N SER A 132 -14.89 -18.45 7.98
CA SER A 132 -14.17 -19.05 9.11
C SER A 132 -12.67 -18.80 8.88
N SER A 133 -12.06 -17.98 9.71
CA SER A 133 -10.61 -17.76 9.71
C SER A 133 -9.98 -18.74 10.69
N THR A 134 -9.21 -19.69 10.17
CA THR A 134 -8.44 -20.63 10.98
C THR A 134 -6.99 -20.21 10.90
N VAL A 135 -6.43 -19.76 12.02
CA VAL A 135 -4.98 -19.61 12.17
C VAL A 135 -4.36 -20.99 12.25
N LEU A 136 -3.25 -21.20 11.57
CA LEU A 136 -2.51 -22.45 11.62
C LEU A 136 -2.03 -22.76 13.06
N PRO A 137 -1.97 -24.03 13.47
CA PRO A 137 -1.36 -24.39 14.75
C PRO A 137 0.10 -23.96 14.80
N ASP A 138 0.61 -23.60 15.98
CA ASP A 138 1.99 -23.09 16.18
C ASP A 138 3.06 -23.95 15.51
N SER A 139 2.91 -25.27 15.51
CA SER A 139 3.85 -26.20 14.88
C SER A 139 3.89 -26.17 13.35
N LYS A 140 2.95 -25.43 12.72
CA LYS A 140 2.85 -25.29 11.26
C LYS A 140 3.06 -23.84 10.79
N LEU A 141 3.25 -22.90 11.72
CA LEU A 141 3.52 -21.52 11.37
C LEU A 141 4.84 -21.40 10.61
N ALA A 142 4.82 -20.64 9.52
CA ALA A 142 6.04 -20.22 8.85
C ALA A 142 6.86 -19.33 9.80
N SER A 143 8.17 -19.34 9.64
CA SER A 143 9.10 -18.59 10.47
C SER A 143 10.05 -17.73 9.64
N PHE A 144 10.60 -16.71 10.29
CA PHE A 144 11.66 -15.86 9.75
C PHE A 144 12.72 -15.57 10.82
N MET A 145 13.87 -15.05 10.42
CA MET A 145 14.97 -14.69 11.34
C MET A 145 14.81 -13.23 11.75
N GLY A 146 14.17 -12.98 12.90
CA GLY A 146 13.87 -11.65 13.46
C GLY A 146 14.82 -11.25 14.59
N ILE A 147 14.90 -9.95 14.89
CA ILE A 147 15.64 -9.41 16.04
C ILE A 147 14.62 -9.12 17.15
N VAL A 148 14.76 -9.80 18.28
CA VAL A 148 13.86 -9.60 19.42
C VAL A 148 14.35 -8.44 20.27
N ARG A 149 13.46 -7.48 20.52
CA ARG A 149 13.70 -6.34 21.40
C ARG A 149 13.38 -6.72 22.86
N GLU A 150 13.90 -5.96 23.81
CA GLU A 150 13.69 -6.18 25.24
C GLU A 150 12.22 -6.20 25.67
N ASP A 151 11.37 -5.46 24.94
CA ASP A 151 9.91 -5.42 25.16
C ASP A 151 9.16 -6.57 24.47
N GLY A 152 9.88 -7.50 23.83
CA GLY A 152 9.34 -8.67 23.15
C GLY A 152 8.88 -8.42 21.72
N ARG A 153 8.90 -7.18 21.20
CA ARG A 153 8.60 -6.88 19.81
C ARG A 153 9.72 -7.37 18.89
N VAL A 154 9.38 -7.68 17.64
CA VAL A 154 10.31 -8.26 16.68
C VAL A 154 10.60 -7.29 15.54
N ALA A 155 11.89 -7.05 15.34
CA ALA A 155 12.39 -6.20 14.28
C ALA A 155 12.86 -7.00 13.07
N THR A 156 12.73 -6.41 11.88
CA THR A 156 13.25 -6.91 10.60
C THR A 156 14.56 -6.21 10.20
N ARG A 157 14.86 -5.07 10.83
CA ARG A 157 16.09 -4.25 10.65
C ARG A 157 16.56 -3.72 11.99
N ASN A 158 17.78 -3.14 12.02
CA ASN A 158 18.43 -2.65 13.23
C ASN A 158 19.06 -1.27 13.00
N TYR A 159 18.24 -0.24 12.97
CA TYR A 159 18.68 1.15 12.77
C TYR A 159 18.81 1.92 14.09
N ILE A 160 19.52 3.05 14.04
CA ILE A 160 19.40 4.15 15.00
C ILE A 160 18.71 5.31 14.31
N GLY A 161 17.65 5.86 14.92
CA GLY A 161 16.86 6.94 14.35
C GLY A 161 17.25 8.31 14.87
N VAL A 162 17.31 9.31 13.99
CA VAL A 162 17.35 10.73 14.33
C VAL A 162 16.09 11.36 13.77
N LEU A 163 15.07 11.57 14.60
CA LEU A 163 13.78 12.12 14.23
C LEU A 163 13.74 13.62 14.50
N THR A 164 12.99 14.36 13.71
CA THR A 164 12.82 15.81 13.91
C THR A 164 11.42 16.14 14.41
N SER A 165 11.29 17.08 15.35
CA SER A 165 9.99 17.62 15.77
C SER A 165 9.51 18.76 14.85
N VAL A 166 10.43 19.36 14.09
CA VAL A 166 10.22 20.51 13.23
C VAL A 166 11.21 20.54 12.07
N ASN A 167 10.84 21.09 10.93
CA ASN A 167 11.72 21.25 9.77
C ASN A 167 13.04 21.97 10.10
N CYS A 168 13.04 22.96 11.00
CA CYS A 168 14.22 23.73 11.36
C CYS A 168 15.41 22.87 11.90
N SER A 169 15.14 21.69 12.42
CA SER A 169 16.17 20.75 12.89
C SER A 169 16.64 19.74 11.82
N ALA A 170 16.02 19.73 10.64
CA ALA A 170 16.26 18.72 9.61
C ALA A 170 17.73 18.63 9.16
N THR A 171 18.38 19.76 8.86
CA THR A 171 19.78 19.77 8.42
C THR A 171 20.74 19.25 9.48
N VAL A 172 20.49 19.57 10.76
CA VAL A 172 21.32 19.08 11.86
C VAL A 172 21.14 17.57 12.01
N ALA A 173 19.92 17.06 11.95
CA ALA A 173 19.62 15.62 11.98
C ALA A 173 20.33 14.86 10.85
N ARG A 174 20.21 15.34 9.61
CA ARG A 174 20.89 14.74 8.45
C ARG A 174 22.41 14.77 8.59
N ARG A 175 22.97 15.84 9.13
CA ARG A 175 24.41 15.96 9.34
C ARG A 175 24.92 14.95 10.38
N ILE A 176 24.18 14.74 11.46
CA ILE A 176 24.49 13.70 12.45
C ILE A 176 24.54 12.32 11.78
N ALA A 177 23.47 11.94 11.05
CA ALA A 177 23.36 10.63 10.42
C ALA A 177 24.48 10.40 9.38
N THR A 178 24.70 11.37 8.45
CA THR A 178 25.72 11.27 7.40
C THR A 178 27.13 11.14 7.99
N GLN A 179 27.51 12.04 8.91
CA GLN A 179 28.84 11.98 9.52
C GLN A 179 29.07 10.67 10.28
N PHE A 180 28.02 10.16 10.90
CA PHE A 180 28.11 8.92 11.63
C PHE A 180 28.34 7.73 10.71
N ASN A 181 27.51 7.58 9.67
CA ASN A 181 27.62 6.49 8.71
C ASN A 181 28.98 6.49 7.99
N ASP A 182 29.47 7.66 7.58
CA ASP A 182 30.75 7.80 6.89
C ASP A 182 31.96 7.44 7.76
N GLN A 183 31.89 7.72 9.07
CA GLN A 183 33.06 7.62 9.96
C GLN A 183 33.12 6.33 10.77
N TYR A 184 31.97 5.77 11.17
CA TYR A 184 31.93 4.73 12.21
C TYR A 184 31.12 3.49 11.85
N LEU A 185 30.15 3.55 10.91
CA LEU A 185 29.23 2.44 10.69
C LEU A 185 29.93 1.12 10.35
N SER A 186 31.03 1.16 9.64
CA SER A 186 31.79 -0.04 9.25
C SER A 186 32.33 -0.87 10.42
N GLU A 187 32.44 -0.28 11.61
CA GLU A 187 32.85 -0.96 12.84
C GLU A 187 31.72 -1.75 13.51
N TYR A 188 30.45 -1.56 13.04
CA TYR A 188 29.25 -2.10 13.67
C TYR A 188 28.39 -2.90 12.68
N PRO A 189 28.83 -4.10 12.27
CA PRO A 189 28.22 -4.87 11.17
C PRO A 189 26.77 -5.33 11.41
N ASN A 190 26.29 -5.31 12.66
CA ASN A 190 24.91 -5.68 12.99
C ASN A 190 23.98 -4.44 13.10
N VAL A 191 24.46 -3.25 12.74
CA VAL A 191 23.67 -2.02 12.66
C VAL A 191 23.47 -1.67 11.19
N ASP A 192 22.22 -1.57 10.76
CA ASP A 192 21.87 -1.28 9.37
C ASP A 192 22.14 0.19 8.98
N GLY A 193 22.31 1.07 9.96
CA GLY A 193 22.69 2.48 9.77
C GLY A 193 22.13 3.42 10.82
N VAL A 194 22.56 4.66 10.73
CA VAL A 194 21.93 5.82 11.40
C VAL A 194 21.15 6.58 10.35
N ILE A 195 19.86 6.80 10.58
CA ILE A 195 18.99 7.46 9.60
C ILE A 195 18.32 8.70 10.19
N ALA A 196 18.31 9.78 9.41
CA ALA A 196 17.61 11.01 9.75
C ALA A 196 16.25 11.03 9.04
N LEU A 197 15.16 10.99 9.79
CA LEU A 197 13.81 11.14 9.27
C LEU A 197 13.33 12.56 9.52
N THR A 198 13.22 13.31 8.45
CA THR A 198 12.91 14.75 8.44
C THR A 198 11.64 15.04 7.66
N HIS A 199 10.96 16.13 8.00
CA HIS A 199 9.69 16.52 7.39
C HIS A 199 9.59 18.04 7.24
N ASP A 200 8.57 18.53 6.52
CA ASP A 200 8.39 19.95 6.16
C ASP A 200 7.52 20.74 7.16
N TYR A 201 7.12 20.15 8.29
CA TYR A 201 6.36 20.90 9.31
C TYR A 201 7.20 22.02 9.91
N GLY A 202 6.73 23.27 9.74
CA GLY A 202 7.38 24.47 10.26
C GLY A 202 7.07 24.75 11.74
N CYS A 203 7.60 25.87 12.24
CA CYS A 203 7.47 26.27 13.65
C CYS A 203 6.02 26.49 14.09
N GLY A 204 5.18 27.11 13.25
CA GLY A 204 3.76 27.32 13.52
C GLY A 204 2.94 26.03 13.45
N GLY A 205 3.42 25.07 12.66
CA GLY A 205 2.81 23.76 12.51
C GLY A 205 1.37 23.78 12.03
N CYS A 206 0.70 22.66 12.19
CA CYS A 206 -0.75 22.54 12.05
C CYS A 206 -1.41 22.51 13.44
N ALA A 207 -2.62 23.01 13.54
CA ALA A 207 -3.45 22.82 14.73
C ALA A 207 -4.42 21.62 14.55
N GLY A 208 -5.00 21.15 15.64
CA GLY A 208 -6.04 20.12 15.62
C GLY A 208 -5.54 18.78 15.07
N ILE A 209 -6.27 18.22 14.11
CA ILE A 209 -5.99 16.88 13.57
C ILE A 209 -4.60 16.75 12.94
N GLY A 210 -4.10 17.81 12.30
CA GLY A 210 -2.77 17.80 11.68
C GLY A 210 -1.65 17.67 12.72
N LEU A 211 -1.77 18.37 13.85
CA LEU A 211 -0.82 18.23 14.96
C LEU A 211 -0.86 16.81 15.53
N ASN A 212 -2.04 16.25 15.72
CA ASN A 212 -2.19 14.88 16.22
C ASN A 212 -1.53 13.85 15.26
N TYR A 213 -1.65 14.06 13.96
CA TYR A 213 -1.07 13.16 12.98
C TYR A 213 0.46 13.20 12.98
N ILE A 214 1.07 14.39 13.06
CA ILE A 214 2.54 14.49 13.13
C ILE A 214 3.06 13.91 14.45
N GLN A 215 2.39 14.17 15.57
CA GLN A 215 2.77 13.62 16.88
C GLN A 215 2.70 12.09 16.90
N ARG A 216 1.60 11.49 16.43
CA ARG A 216 1.47 10.03 16.29
C ARG A 216 2.53 9.45 15.37
N THR A 217 2.81 10.12 14.24
CA THR A 217 3.81 9.64 13.29
C THR A 217 5.19 9.60 13.92
N ILE A 218 5.64 10.69 14.53
CA ILE A 218 6.96 10.75 15.19
C ILE A 218 7.02 9.73 16.32
N SER A 219 5.98 9.63 17.15
CA SER A 219 5.95 8.70 18.27
C SER A 219 5.87 7.25 17.84
N GLY A 220 5.13 6.95 16.77
CA GLY A 220 5.06 5.62 16.16
C GLY A 220 6.42 5.16 15.65
N TYR A 221 7.13 6.03 14.95
CA TYR A 221 8.51 5.75 14.52
C TYR A 221 9.46 5.64 15.71
N ALA A 222 9.38 6.51 16.72
CA ALA A 222 10.21 6.43 17.91
C ALA A 222 10.05 5.10 18.67
N ARG A 223 8.89 4.46 18.58
CA ARG A 223 8.61 3.14 19.17
C ARG A 223 8.81 1.99 18.19
N HIS A 224 9.15 2.25 16.92
CA HIS A 224 9.21 1.20 15.92
C HIS A 224 10.33 0.19 16.24
N PRO A 225 10.07 -1.13 16.23
CA PRO A 225 11.06 -2.14 16.63
C PRO A 225 12.30 -2.17 15.73
N ASN A 226 12.24 -1.67 14.50
CA ASN A 226 13.41 -1.57 13.62
C ASN A 226 14.41 -0.50 14.07
N PHE A 227 14.05 0.35 15.02
CA PHE A 227 15.02 1.19 15.73
C PHE A 227 15.47 0.50 17.02
N HIS A 228 16.80 0.40 17.18
CA HIS A 228 17.38 0.04 18.47
C HIS A 228 17.20 1.18 19.47
N SER A 229 17.42 2.40 19.00
CA SER A 229 17.31 3.63 19.78
C SER A 229 16.98 4.82 18.88
N VAL A 230 16.46 5.88 19.47
CA VAL A 230 16.01 7.08 18.77
C VAL A 230 16.48 8.33 19.50
N LEU A 231 16.98 9.29 18.71
CA LEU A 231 17.18 10.67 19.11
C LEU A 231 16.11 11.55 18.48
N ILE A 232 15.35 12.31 19.29
CA ILE A 232 14.41 13.33 18.80
C ILE A 232 15.07 14.69 18.92
N LEU A 233 15.19 15.39 17.79
CA LEU A 233 15.85 16.68 17.68
C LEU A 233 14.84 17.79 17.35
N GLY A 234 14.71 18.77 18.23
CA GLY A 234 13.90 19.97 18.04
C GLY A 234 14.74 21.23 17.81
N LEU A 235 14.08 22.33 17.46
CA LEU A 235 14.69 23.65 17.48
C LEU A 235 14.60 24.26 18.90
N GLY A 236 13.40 24.25 19.52
CA GLY A 236 13.12 24.73 20.88
C GLY A 236 11.94 25.73 20.95
N CYS A 237 11.49 26.30 19.83
CA CYS A 237 10.38 27.27 19.79
C CYS A 237 9.21 26.85 18.89
N GLU A 238 9.19 25.64 18.39
CA GLU A 238 8.13 25.08 17.57
C GLU A 238 6.84 24.80 18.34
N ALA A 239 5.69 24.83 17.66
CA ALA A 239 4.39 24.47 18.24
C ALA A 239 4.35 22.99 18.69
N ASN A 240 5.02 22.11 17.93
CA ASN A 240 5.18 20.69 18.29
C ASN A 240 6.33 20.50 19.30
N GLN A 241 6.17 21.05 20.51
CA GLN A 241 7.16 20.92 21.59
C GLN A 241 7.38 19.44 21.95
N ILE A 242 8.65 19.02 22.04
CA ILE A 242 9.01 17.62 22.29
C ILE A 242 8.36 17.11 23.60
N GLY A 243 8.43 17.86 24.70
CA GLY A 243 7.83 17.47 25.96
C GLY A 243 6.31 17.25 25.84
N ALA A 244 5.60 18.19 25.24
CA ALA A 244 4.14 18.10 25.03
C ALA A 244 3.76 16.91 24.11
N MET A 245 4.55 16.65 23.06
CA MET A 245 4.36 15.47 22.20
C MET A 245 4.59 14.17 22.98
N MET A 246 5.66 14.10 23.79
CA MET A 246 5.94 12.93 24.60
C MET A 246 4.83 12.64 25.61
N ASP A 247 4.30 13.69 26.25
CA ASP A 247 3.17 13.57 27.19
C ASP A 247 1.90 13.10 26.49
N ALA A 248 1.54 13.75 25.37
CA ALA A 248 0.34 13.40 24.58
C ALA A 248 0.37 11.95 24.10
N GLU A 249 1.52 11.48 23.67
CA GLU A 249 1.73 10.14 23.13
C GLU A 249 2.24 9.14 24.17
N LYS A 250 2.29 9.52 25.46
CA LYS A 250 2.71 8.67 26.58
C LYS A 250 4.09 8.03 26.35
N MET A 251 5.05 8.80 25.86
CA MET A 251 6.44 8.40 25.71
C MET A 251 7.24 8.83 26.93
N ASN A 252 8.04 7.91 27.48
CA ASN A 252 8.95 8.22 28.57
C ASN A 252 10.40 8.25 28.07
N PRO A 253 11.22 9.22 28.46
CA PRO A 253 12.64 9.18 28.22
C PRO A 253 13.25 7.89 28.75
N SER A 254 14.21 7.33 28.04
CA SER A 254 14.95 6.12 28.43
C SER A 254 16.36 6.19 27.84
N ASP A 255 17.20 5.23 28.18
CA ASP A 255 18.53 5.11 27.58
C ASP A 255 18.47 4.92 26.05
N LYS A 256 17.33 4.45 25.53
CA LYS A 256 17.08 4.21 24.09
C LYS A 256 16.22 5.29 23.41
N LEU A 257 15.66 6.23 24.18
CA LEU A 257 14.89 7.37 23.68
C LEU A 257 15.41 8.66 24.31
N HIS A 258 16.21 9.41 23.59
CA HIS A 258 16.76 10.69 24.00
C HIS A 258 16.19 11.84 23.18
N ALA A 259 16.10 13.02 23.78
CA ALA A 259 15.62 14.21 23.08
C ALA A 259 16.32 15.46 23.58
N PHE A 260 16.60 16.41 22.68
CA PHE A 260 17.10 17.74 23.03
C PHE A 260 16.80 18.74 21.92
N THR A 261 16.99 20.03 22.21
CA THR A 261 16.79 21.10 21.24
C THR A 261 18.11 21.76 20.83
N ILE A 262 18.13 22.32 19.62
CA ILE A 262 19.30 23.05 19.09
C ILE A 262 19.57 24.29 19.94
N GLN A 263 18.52 25.00 20.38
CA GLN A 263 18.65 26.22 21.19
C GLN A 263 19.29 25.92 22.55
N GLU A 264 18.85 24.86 23.24
CA GLU A 264 19.45 24.47 24.54
C GLU A 264 20.86 23.92 24.41
N SER A 265 21.20 23.33 23.28
CA SER A 265 22.54 22.79 23.01
C SER A 265 23.58 23.86 22.67
N GLY A 266 23.16 25.13 22.47
CA GLY A 266 24.07 26.22 22.11
C GLY A 266 24.33 26.37 20.60
N GLY A 267 23.45 25.80 19.76
CA GLY A 267 23.49 25.94 18.30
C GLY A 267 23.78 24.65 17.55
N SER A 268 23.90 24.77 16.23
CA SER A 268 23.94 23.61 15.32
C SER A 268 25.17 22.74 15.52
N GLU A 269 26.37 23.33 15.66
CA GLU A 269 27.63 22.58 15.83
C GLU A 269 27.61 21.77 17.14
N ALA A 270 27.28 22.44 18.26
CA ALA A 270 27.16 21.76 19.54
C ALA A 270 26.08 20.67 19.55
N SER A 271 25.01 20.85 18.78
CA SER A 271 23.97 19.83 18.61
C SER A 271 24.45 18.62 17.83
N VAL A 272 25.25 18.81 16.79
CA VAL A 272 25.88 17.71 16.04
C VAL A 272 26.81 16.93 16.95
N ASP A 273 27.71 17.61 17.68
CA ASP A 273 28.65 16.96 18.60
C ASP A 273 27.92 16.17 19.68
N ARG A 274 26.87 16.75 20.26
CA ARG A 274 26.04 16.09 21.28
C ARG A 274 25.32 14.85 20.73
N GLY A 275 24.74 14.96 19.52
CA GLY A 275 24.06 13.84 18.86
C GLY A 275 25.03 12.71 18.51
N MET A 276 26.21 13.06 17.96
CA MET A 276 27.27 12.10 17.65
C MET A 276 27.78 11.36 18.91
N ALA A 277 27.97 12.09 20.02
CA ALA A 277 28.38 11.49 21.27
C ALA A 277 27.35 10.49 21.80
N TYR A 278 26.07 10.89 21.81
CA TYR A 278 24.96 10.02 22.23
C TYR A 278 24.88 8.73 21.39
N ILE A 279 24.89 8.85 20.05
CA ILE A 279 24.80 7.68 19.18
C ILE A 279 25.99 6.75 19.39
N ARG A 280 27.20 7.29 19.58
CA ARG A 280 28.42 6.50 19.83
C ARG A 280 28.34 5.66 21.11
N GLU A 281 27.66 6.13 22.14
CA GLU A 281 27.43 5.38 23.38
C GLU A 281 26.49 4.19 23.19
N LEU A 282 25.54 4.28 22.24
CA LEU A 282 24.53 3.26 22.00
C LEU A 282 24.99 2.12 21.09
N LEU A 283 25.97 2.37 20.23
CA LEU A 283 26.37 1.43 19.19
C LEU A 283 26.88 0.09 19.66
N PRO A 284 27.69 0.01 20.72
CA PRO A 284 28.15 -1.29 21.23
C PRO A 284 26.97 -2.19 21.64
N ASP A 285 25.88 -1.60 22.15
CA ASP A 285 24.67 -2.33 22.50
C ASP A 285 23.85 -2.67 21.26
N ALA A 286 23.64 -1.71 20.37
CA ALA A 286 22.96 -1.93 19.11
C ALA A 286 23.60 -3.05 18.26
N ASN A 287 24.94 -3.13 18.26
CA ASN A 287 25.70 -4.12 17.51
C ASN A 287 25.64 -5.55 18.12
N ARG A 288 25.09 -5.72 19.32
CA ARG A 288 24.83 -7.05 19.90
C ARG A 288 23.60 -7.72 19.34
N ALA A 289 22.81 -7.02 18.54
CA ALA A 289 21.60 -7.57 17.94
C ALA A 289 21.90 -8.84 17.15
N ILE A 290 21.19 -9.91 17.45
CA ILE A 290 21.23 -11.18 16.73
C ILE A 290 19.85 -11.54 16.25
N ARG A 291 19.79 -12.26 15.13
CA ARG A 291 18.53 -12.77 14.60
C ARG A 291 18.27 -14.15 15.15
N GLU A 292 17.02 -14.39 15.54
CA GLU A 292 16.55 -15.70 15.98
C GLU A 292 15.26 -16.10 15.24
N SER A 293 14.91 -17.38 15.27
CA SER A 293 13.71 -17.88 14.61
C SER A 293 12.45 -17.36 15.28
N ARG A 294 11.62 -16.64 14.53
CA ARG A 294 10.36 -16.05 14.99
C ARG A 294 9.22 -16.49 14.08
N PRO A 295 8.01 -16.69 14.61
CA PRO A 295 6.85 -17.02 13.79
C PRO A 295 6.44 -15.84 12.91
N ALA A 296 5.90 -16.13 11.72
CA ALA A 296 5.38 -15.12 10.80
C ALA A 296 4.26 -14.25 11.41
N SER A 297 3.70 -14.69 12.55
CA SER A 297 2.72 -13.90 13.33
C SER A 297 3.29 -12.59 13.88
N ASP A 298 4.61 -12.40 13.90
CA ASP A 298 5.26 -11.16 14.32
C ASP A 298 5.39 -10.14 13.17
N ILE A 299 4.95 -10.49 11.95
CA ILE A 299 4.96 -9.60 10.80
C ILE A 299 3.67 -8.78 10.74
N ILE A 300 3.82 -7.47 10.53
CA ILE A 300 2.77 -6.55 10.12
C ILE A 300 3.16 -6.02 8.73
N LEU A 301 2.41 -6.46 7.71
CA LEU A 301 2.65 -6.16 6.32
C LEU A 301 1.83 -4.94 5.88
N ALA A 302 2.48 -3.87 5.43
CA ALA A 302 1.82 -2.76 4.75
C ALA A 302 1.59 -3.10 3.27
N LEU A 303 0.35 -2.88 2.80
CA LEU A 303 -0.10 -3.14 1.43
C LEU A 303 -0.33 -1.83 0.71
N GLU A 304 0.49 -1.54 -0.30
CA GLU A 304 0.48 -0.26 -1.01
C GLU A 304 0.43 -0.44 -2.53
N CYS A 305 0.01 0.60 -3.26
CA CYS A 305 0.14 0.64 -4.71
C CYS A 305 0.40 2.06 -5.22
N GLY A 306 1.30 2.19 -6.19
CA GLY A 306 1.57 3.44 -6.89
C GLY A 306 1.89 3.22 -8.36
N GLY A 307 1.53 4.19 -9.22
CA GLY A 307 1.69 4.00 -10.65
C GLY A 307 0.89 2.84 -11.23
N SER A 308 -0.33 2.59 -10.72
CA SER A 308 -1.20 1.49 -11.14
C SER A 308 -1.59 1.57 -12.62
N ASP A 309 -1.80 0.41 -13.26
CA ASP A 309 -2.21 0.23 -14.64
C ASP A 309 -3.41 -0.72 -14.77
N GLY A 310 -3.84 -1.01 -16.00
CA GLY A 310 -4.95 -1.91 -16.30
C GLY A 310 -4.74 -3.35 -15.83
N TYR A 311 -3.50 -3.77 -15.58
CA TYR A 311 -3.13 -5.09 -15.09
C TYR A 311 -3.05 -5.19 -13.57
N SER A 312 -2.98 -4.07 -12.84
CA SER A 312 -2.78 -4.06 -11.38
C SER A 312 -3.78 -4.95 -10.65
N GLY A 313 -5.08 -4.86 -10.99
CA GLY A 313 -6.13 -5.70 -10.43
C GLY A 313 -6.25 -7.11 -11.04
N ILE A 314 -5.35 -7.49 -11.94
CA ILE A 314 -5.34 -8.80 -12.61
C ILE A 314 -4.16 -9.65 -12.17
N SER A 315 -3.01 -9.02 -11.92
CA SER A 315 -1.74 -9.71 -11.61
C SER A 315 -1.24 -9.40 -10.19
N ALA A 316 -0.53 -8.28 -10.00
CA ALA A 316 0.20 -8.02 -8.76
C ALA A 316 -0.71 -7.85 -7.53
N ASN A 317 -1.83 -7.12 -7.64
CA ASN A 317 -2.70 -6.89 -6.49
C ASN A 317 -3.37 -8.18 -5.98
N PRO A 318 -3.99 -9.03 -6.83
CA PRO A 318 -4.54 -10.30 -6.34
C PRO A 318 -3.46 -11.29 -5.89
N ALA A 319 -2.26 -11.30 -6.50
CA ALA A 319 -1.17 -12.13 -6.02
C ALA A 319 -0.67 -11.68 -4.63
N LEU A 320 -0.56 -10.36 -4.41
CA LEU A 320 -0.28 -9.81 -3.08
C LEU A 320 -1.40 -10.14 -2.09
N GLY A 321 -2.67 -10.15 -2.54
CA GLY A 321 -3.81 -10.59 -1.73
C GLY A 321 -3.71 -12.04 -1.25
N ILE A 322 -3.19 -12.94 -2.09
CA ILE A 322 -2.90 -14.32 -1.66
C ILE A 322 -1.79 -14.34 -0.60
N ALA A 323 -0.73 -13.56 -0.77
CA ALA A 323 0.33 -13.46 0.24
C ALA A 323 -0.19 -12.87 1.57
N ALA A 324 -1.10 -11.89 1.51
CA ALA A 324 -1.78 -11.33 2.69
C ALA A 324 -2.64 -12.38 3.40
N ASP A 325 -3.41 -13.18 2.64
CA ASP A 325 -4.22 -14.28 3.21
C ASP A 325 -3.30 -15.32 3.89
N LEU A 326 -2.20 -15.73 3.24
CA LEU A 326 -1.22 -16.65 3.81
C LEU A 326 -0.60 -16.09 5.11
N LEU A 327 -0.27 -14.79 5.13
CA LEU A 327 0.26 -14.15 6.34
C LEU A 327 -0.77 -14.18 7.48
N VAL A 328 -2.04 -13.88 7.19
CA VAL A 328 -3.12 -13.93 8.18
C VAL A 328 -3.37 -15.35 8.68
N GLU A 329 -3.32 -16.35 7.82
CA GLU A 329 -3.38 -17.78 8.18
C GLU A 329 -2.22 -18.18 9.11
N ASN A 330 -1.06 -17.53 8.98
CA ASN A 330 0.09 -17.67 9.87
C ASN A 330 0.03 -16.76 11.12
N GLY A 331 -1.13 -16.16 11.42
CA GLY A 331 -1.34 -15.31 12.59
C GLY A 331 -0.74 -13.91 12.49
N GLY A 332 -0.20 -13.51 11.34
CA GLY A 332 0.33 -12.18 11.09
C GLY A 332 -0.76 -11.15 10.79
N THR A 333 -0.33 -9.95 10.45
CA THR A 333 -1.25 -8.83 10.16
C THR A 333 -0.96 -8.25 8.77
N ALA A 334 -2.01 -8.05 7.97
CA ALA A 334 -1.94 -7.35 6.71
C ALA A 334 -2.76 -6.05 6.80
N CYS A 335 -2.12 -4.91 6.58
CA CYS A 335 -2.73 -3.58 6.70
C CYS A 335 -2.88 -2.96 5.31
N LEU A 336 -4.12 -2.71 4.88
CA LEU A 336 -4.44 -1.97 3.66
C LEU A 336 -4.64 -0.49 4.00
N GLY A 337 -4.04 0.41 3.23
CA GLY A 337 -4.22 1.86 3.33
C GLY A 337 -4.99 2.45 2.15
N GLU A 338 -4.76 3.75 1.90
CA GLU A 338 -5.23 4.50 0.73
C GLU A 338 -6.76 4.60 0.65
N THR A 339 -7.38 5.24 1.66
CA THR A 339 -8.86 5.35 1.73
C THR A 339 -9.50 5.90 0.44
N PRO A 340 -8.94 6.93 -0.25
CA PRO A 340 -9.47 7.35 -1.54
C PRO A 340 -9.47 6.27 -2.61
N GLU A 341 -8.57 5.30 -2.52
CA GLU A 341 -8.38 4.22 -3.51
C GLU A 341 -9.22 2.96 -3.23
N VAL A 342 -10.05 2.99 -2.19
CA VAL A 342 -11.10 1.97 -2.00
C VAL A 342 -12.50 2.54 -2.28
N PHE A 343 -12.62 3.86 -2.54
CA PHE A 343 -13.88 4.52 -2.87
C PHE A 343 -14.56 3.90 -4.11
N GLY A 344 -15.83 3.54 -3.95
CA GLY A 344 -16.63 2.84 -4.98
C GLY A 344 -16.46 1.31 -4.99
N ALA A 345 -15.45 0.77 -4.28
CA ALA A 345 -15.29 -0.65 -4.01
C ALA A 345 -15.36 -0.96 -2.49
N GLU A 346 -15.60 0.08 -1.68
CA GLU A 346 -15.66 -0.05 -0.22
C GLU A 346 -16.64 -1.10 0.28
N HIS A 347 -17.75 -1.32 -0.42
CA HIS A 347 -18.78 -2.30 -0.06
C HIS A 347 -18.24 -3.73 0.10
N LEU A 348 -17.12 -4.06 -0.54
CA LEU A 348 -16.46 -5.36 -0.43
C LEU A 348 -15.78 -5.58 0.92
N LEU A 349 -15.52 -4.53 1.69
CA LEU A 349 -14.84 -4.60 2.98
C LEU A 349 -15.82 -4.73 4.15
N PRO A 350 -16.88 -3.89 4.30
CA PRO A 350 -17.92 -4.10 5.32
C PRO A 350 -18.60 -5.46 5.25
N SER A 351 -18.80 -6.01 4.05
CA SER A 351 -19.41 -7.34 3.88
C SER A 351 -18.63 -8.45 4.57
N ARG A 352 -17.31 -8.31 4.68
CA ARG A 352 -16.41 -9.24 5.37
C ARG A 352 -15.83 -8.69 6.68
N ALA A 353 -16.40 -7.61 7.23
CA ALA A 353 -16.01 -7.09 8.54
C ALA A 353 -16.50 -8.00 9.66
N VAL A 354 -15.68 -8.21 10.69
CA VAL A 354 -16.02 -9.10 11.84
C VAL A 354 -17.22 -8.59 12.64
N SER A 355 -17.58 -7.32 12.51
CA SER A 355 -18.78 -6.72 13.08
C SER A 355 -19.24 -5.52 12.25
N GLU A 356 -20.51 -5.14 12.42
CA GLU A 356 -21.08 -3.94 11.82
C GLU A 356 -20.30 -2.67 12.23
N ASP A 357 -19.85 -2.57 13.49
CA ASP A 357 -19.08 -1.43 13.99
C ASP A 357 -17.76 -1.25 13.21
N VAL A 358 -17.06 -2.34 12.92
CA VAL A 358 -15.84 -2.29 12.10
C VAL A 358 -16.15 -1.82 10.69
N GLY A 359 -17.23 -2.35 10.09
CA GLY A 359 -17.66 -1.88 8.76
C GLY A 359 -18.04 -0.41 8.73
N ARG A 360 -18.77 0.07 9.76
CA ARG A 360 -19.14 1.49 9.89
C ARG A 360 -17.96 2.42 10.06
N LYS A 361 -16.93 2.05 10.82
CA LYS A 361 -15.68 2.83 10.91
C LYS A 361 -15.10 3.13 9.50
N LEU A 362 -15.07 2.15 8.60
CA LEU A 362 -14.60 2.36 7.22
C LEU A 362 -15.50 3.33 6.46
N LEU A 363 -16.82 3.14 6.53
CA LEU A 363 -17.77 4.00 5.82
C LEU A 363 -17.70 5.45 6.32
N ASP A 364 -17.45 5.67 7.61
CA ASP A 364 -17.23 7.01 8.18
C ASP A 364 -15.97 7.67 7.60
N ARG A 365 -14.89 6.91 7.37
CA ARG A 365 -13.69 7.43 6.68
C ARG A 365 -14.00 7.81 5.24
N ILE A 366 -14.70 6.96 4.48
CA ILE A 366 -15.13 7.27 3.12
C ILE A 366 -16.00 8.54 3.08
N LYS A 367 -16.93 8.69 4.02
CA LYS A 367 -17.75 9.90 4.13
C LYS A 367 -16.89 11.13 4.40
N TRP A 368 -15.95 11.04 5.35
CA TRP A 368 -15.03 12.12 5.66
C TRP A 368 -14.21 12.53 4.42
N TRP A 369 -13.68 11.58 3.65
CA TRP A 369 -12.92 11.86 2.43
C TRP A 369 -13.76 12.55 1.35
N LYS A 370 -15.01 12.16 1.16
CA LYS A 370 -15.94 12.83 0.24
C LYS A 370 -16.17 14.30 0.62
N GLU A 371 -16.30 14.58 1.91
CA GLU A 371 -16.47 15.94 2.42
C GLU A 371 -15.16 16.73 2.33
N TYR A 372 -14.03 16.11 2.68
CA TYR A 372 -12.72 16.73 2.63
C TYR A 372 -12.32 17.12 1.21
N THR A 373 -12.45 16.22 0.23
CA THR A 373 -12.15 16.53 -1.18
C THR A 373 -13.04 17.67 -1.70
N ARG A 374 -14.35 17.60 -1.43
CA ARG A 374 -15.29 18.67 -1.84
C ARG A 374 -14.93 20.03 -1.23
N ASN A 375 -14.58 20.07 0.05
CA ASN A 375 -14.21 21.31 0.75
C ASN A 375 -12.90 21.91 0.23
N ASN A 376 -12.05 21.08 -0.41
CA ASN A 376 -10.80 21.51 -1.06
C ASN A 376 -10.94 21.70 -2.57
N GLY A 377 -12.18 21.76 -3.13
CA GLY A 377 -12.42 21.98 -4.55
C GLY A 377 -12.02 20.82 -5.44
N ALA A 378 -11.97 19.61 -4.89
CA ALA A 378 -11.61 18.37 -5.57
C ALA A 378 -12.74 17.33 -5.49
N GLU A 379 -12.60 16.24 -6.20
CA GLU A 379 -13.50 15.08 -6.16
C GLU A 379 -12.72 13.76 -6.12
N MET A 380 -13.36 12.71 -5.63
CA MET A 380 -12.72 11.39 -5.49
C MET A 380 -12.18 10.85 -6.82
N ASN A 381 -12.84 11.16 -7.94
CA ASN A 381 -12.43 10.73 -9.29
C ASN A 381 -11.28 11.59 -9.89
N ASN A 382 -10.70 12.54 -9.16
CA ASN A 382 -9.42 13.15 -9.54
C ASN A 382 -8.26 12.13 -9.47
N ASN A 383 -8.38 11.10 -8.64
CA ASN A 383 -7.65 9.85 -8.77
C ASN A 383 -8.53 8.86 -9.59
N PRO A 384 -8.09 8.27 -10.73
CA PRO A 384 -6.70 8.01 -11.13
C PRO A 384 -5.99 9.16 -11.86
N ALA A 385 -4.66 9.23 -11.63
CA ALA A 385 -3.78 10.21 -12.27
C ALA A 385 -3.63 9.96 -13.79
N PRO A 386 -3.12 10.94 -14.57
CA PRO A 386 -2.91 10.78 -16.00
C PRO A 386 -2.08 9.55 -16.39
N GLY A 387 -1.03 9.21 -15.62
CA GLY A 387 -0.21 8.02 -15.84
C GLY A 387 -0.98 6.71 -15.67
N ASN A 388 -1.92 6.64 -14.72
CA ASN A 388 -2.79 5.47 -14.55
C ASN A 388 -3.75 5.33 -15.74
N LYS A 389 -4.31 6.46 -16.23
CA LYS A 389 -5.15 6.48 -17.42
C LYS A 389 -4.39 6.03 -18.65
N ALA A 390 -3.19 6.53 -18.89
CA ALA A 390 -2.31 6.05 -19.96
C ALA A 390 -1.96 4.55 -19.84
N GLY A 391 -2.04 3.98 -18.64
CA GLY A 391 -1.89 2.54 -18.38
C GLY A 391 -3.17 1.73 -18.50
N GLY A 392 -4.29 2.32 -18.96
CA GLY A 392 -5.53 1.61 -19.24
C GLY A 392 -6.64 1.75 -18.19
N ILE A 393 -6.39 2.39 -17.04
CA ILE A 393 -7.44 2.65 -16.02
C ILE A 393 -8.32 3.82 -16.47
N THR A 394 -9.64 3.76 -16.22
CA THR A 394 -10.60 4.79 -16.63
C THR A 394 -11.07 5.66 -15.46
N THR A 395 -11.62 5.06 -14.43
CA THR A 395 -12.26 5.75 -13.31
C THR A 395 -11.70 5.28 -11.96
N ILE A 396 -12.01 6.00 -10.90
CA ILE A 396 -11.68 5.54 -9.55
C ILE A 396 -12.38 4.23 -9.20
N LEU A 397 -13.56 3.95 -9.72
CA LEU A 397 -14.27 2.68 -9.50
C LEU A 397 -13.44 1.49 -9.96
N GLU A 398 -12.85 1.59 -11.18
CA GLU A 398 -11.98 0.54 -11.71
C GLU A 398 -10.69 0.39 -10.88
N LYS A 399 -10.07 1.52 -10.51
CA LYS A 399 -8.84 1.53 -9.70
C LYS A 399 -9.08 0.88 -8.34
N SER A 400 -10.16 1.26 -7.68
CA SER A 400 -10.50 0.79 -6.32
C SER A 400 -10.81 -0.71 -6.27
N LEU A 401 -11.49 -1.25 -7.28
CA LEU A 401 -11.71 -2.70 -7.38
C LEU A 401 -10.39 -3.47 -7.43
N GLY A 402 -9.41 -2.95 -8.16
CA GLY A 402 -8.06 -3.51 -8.18
C GLY A 402 -7.32 -3.32 -6.86
N SER A 403 -7.44 -2.14 -6.23
CA SER A 403 -6.75 -1.82 -4.98
C SER A 403 -7.20 -2.71 -3.82
N VAL A 404 -8.51 -2.92 -3.64
CA VAL A 404 -9.08 -3.79 -2.59
C VAL A 404 -8.55 -5.22 -2.66
N ALA A 405 -8.18 -5.69 -3.86
CA ALA A 405 -7.66 -7.05 -4.05
C ALA A 405 -6.33 -7.30 -3.32
N LYS A 406 -5.53 -6.26 -3.04
CA LYS A 406 -4.30 -6.35 -2.23
C LYS A 406 -4.57 -6.94 -0.83
N GLY A 407 -5.74 -6.65 -0.26
CA GLY A 407 -6.16 -7.11 1.06
C GLY A 407 -6.67 -8.55 1.12
N GLY A 408 -6.49 -9.34 0.05
CA GLY A 408 -6.91 -10.74 0.01
C GLY A 408 -8.39 -10.95 0.27
N THR A 409 -8.72 -12.07 0.92
CA THR A 409 -10.10 -12.53 1.13
C THR A 409 -10.46 -12.79 2.58
N THR A 410 -9.54 -12.60 3.52
CA THR A 410 -9.76 -12.78 4.97
C THR A 410 -10.64 -11.67 5.55
N ASN A 411 -11.18 -11.90 6.75
CA ASN A 411 -12.10 -10.96 7.38
C ASN A 411 -11.40 -9.66 7.81
N LEU A 412 -12.07 -8.52 7.61
CA LEU A 412 -11.62 -7.23 8.12
C LEU A 412 -11.86 -7.18 9.64
N VAL A 413 -10.77 -7.16 10.42
CA VAL A 413 -10.85 -7.27 11.89
C VAL A 413 -10.87 -5.93 12.61
N ASP A 414 -10.31 -4.87 12.02
CA ASP A 414 -10.43 -3.50 12.54
C ASP A 414 -10.09 -2.45 11.49
N VAL A 415 -10.43 -1.19 11.80
CA VAL A 415 -10.12 0.02 11.01
C VAL A 415 -9.48 1.04 11.95
N TYR A 416 -8.30 1.54 11.57
CA TYR A 416 -7.49 2.48 12.33
C TYR A 416 -7.49 3.87 11.69
N ASN A 417 -7.38 4.91 12.49
CA ASN A 417 -7.04 6.24 11.99
C ASN A 417 -5.56 6.31 11.60
N TYR A 418 -5.16 7.39 10.92
CA TYR A 418 -3.79 7.61 10.47
C TYR A 418 -2.78 7.47 11.62
N ALA A 419 -1.76 6.66 11.41
CA ALA A 419 -0.65 6.41 12.33
C ALA A 419 -1.05 5.85 13.72
N GLU A 420 -2.28 5.36 13.90
CA GLU A 420 -2.67 4.67 15.13
C GLU A 420 -1.96 3.32 15.25
N PRO A 421 -1.52 2.93 16.46
CA PRO A 421 -0.91 1.62 16.68
C PRO A 421 -1.82 0.47 16.28
N ILE A 422 -1.34 -0.42 15.42
CA ILE A 422 -2.05 -1.63 14.98
C ILE A 422 -1.95 -2.67 16.09
N THR A 423 -3.07 -2.98 16.73
CA THR A 423 -3.12 -3.89 17.89
C THR A 423 -3.83 -5.22 17.62
N LYS A 424 -4.59 -5.31 16.53
CA LYS A 424 -5.31 -6.53 16.14
C LYS A 424 -4.49 -7.34 15.14
N LYS A 425 -4.54 -8.66 15.28
CA LYS A 425 -4.00 -9.61 14.29
C LYS A 425 -5.04 -9.89 13.22
N GLY A 426 -4.59 -10.09 11.98
CA GLY A 426 -5.45 -10.37 10.83
C GLY A 426 -5.42 -9.27 9.78
N PHE A 427 -6.42 -9.23 8.90
CA PHE A 427 -6.54 -8.16 7.92
C PHE A 427 -7.15 -6.92 8.55
N VAL A 428 -6.45 -5.80 8.45
CA VAL A 428 -6.87 -4.50 9.00
C VAL A 428 -6.82 -3.41 7.92
N PHE A 429 -7.49 -2.31 8.17
CA PHE A 429 -7.45 -1.12 7.32
C PHE A 429 -6.95 0.08 8.12
N MET A 430 -6.10 0.91 7.53
CA MET A 430 -5.71 2.20 8.11
C MET A 430 -6.15 3.34 7.19
N ASP A 431 -6.79 4.36 7.76
CA ASP A 431 -7.14 5.58 7.04
C ASP A 431 -5.87 6.36 6.67
N THR A 432 -5.54 6.36 5.38
CA THR A 432 -4.39 7.07 4.82
C THR A 432 -4.76 7.76 3.52
N PRO A 433 -4.04 8.82 3.09
CA PRO A 433 -4.24 9.42 1.77
C PRO A 433 -3.81 8.46 0.66
N GLY A 434 -4.32 8.67 -0.55
CA GLY A 434 -3.83 8.02 -1.78
C GLY A 434 -2.56 8.69 -2.31
N TYR A 435 -1.59 8.87 -1.43
CA TYR A 435 -0.26 9.40 -1.69
C TYR A 435 0.77 8.48 -1.03
N ASP A 436 1.41 7.67 -1.84
CA ASP A 436 2.19 6.51 -1.43
C ASP A 436 3.13 6.75 -0.23
N PRO A 437 4.04 7.75 -0.22
CA PRO A 437 4.93 7.99 0.92
C PRO A 437 4.17 8.33 2.22
N ALA A 438 3.12 9.14 2.13
CA ALA A 438 2.33 9.51 3.31
C ALA A 438 1.50 8.33 3.83
N SER A 439 0.97 7.50 2.94
CA SER A 439 0.24 6.29 3.29
C SER A 439 1.13 5.31 4.04
N ILE A 440 2.27 4.95 3.46
CA ILE A 440 3.21 4.01 4.08
C ILE A 440 3.78 4.58 5.39
N THR A 441 4.10 5.87 5.44
CA THR A 441 4.55 6.53 6.68
C THR A 441 3.53 6.31 7.82
N GLY A 442 2.23 6.45 7.53
CA GLY A 442 1.18 6.16 8.52
C GLY A 442 1.15 4.71 8.97
N MET A 443 1.23 3.75 8.04
CA MET A 443 1.21 2.32 8.35
C MET A 443 2.45 1.88 9.12
N VAL A 444 3.64 2.41 8.79
CA VAL A 444 4.89 2.15 9.52
C VAL A 444 4.82 2.73 10.93
N ALA A 445 4.32 3.96 11.09
CA ALA A 445 4.06 4.53 12.41
C ALA A 445 3.09 3.65 13.23
N GLY A 446 2.14 3.01 12.57
CA GLY A 446 1.22 2.03 13.16
C GLY A 446 1.88 0.70 13.53
N GLY A 447 3.12 0.45 13.12
CA GLY A 447 3.90 -0.74 13.47
C GLY A 447 4.17 -1.71 12.32
N ALA A 448 3.81 -1.39 11.07
CA ALA A 448 4.15 -2.23 9.92
C ALA A 448 5.67 -2.37 9.79
N ASN A 449 6.18 -3.60 9.71
CA ASN A 449 7.62 -3.91 9.70
C ASN A 449 8.12 -4.52 8.37
N ILE A 450 7.22 -4.70 7.40
CA ILE A 450 7.49 -5.00 5.97
C ILE A 450 6.46 -4.23 5.12
N THR A 451 6.88 -3.75 3.95
CA THR A 451 6.00 -3.15 2.94
C THR A 451 6.03 -3.94 1.64
N CYS A 452 4.87 -4.17 1.03
CA CYS A 452 4.75 -4.61 -0.36
C CYS A 452 4.06 -3.53 -1.19
N PHE A 453 4.71 -3.12 -2.27
CA PHE A 453 4.32 -2.02 -3.14
C PHE A 453 4.09 -2.51 -4.57
N THR A 454 2.85 -2.52 -5.04
CA THR A 454 2.52 -2.94 -6.41
C THR A 454 2.57 -1.76 -7.37
N THR A 455 3.11 -1.97 -8.59
CA THR A 455 3.20 -0.92 -9.60
C THR A 455 3.13 -1.46 -11.02
N GLY A 456 2.42 -0.75 -11.90
CA GLY A 456 2.31 -1.08 -13.34
C GLY A 456 3.13 -0.15 -14.23
N ARG A 457 3.32 1.09 -13.78
CA ARG A 457 4.10 2.09 -14.53
C ARG A 457 5.56 2.16 -14.08
N GLY A 458 5.86 1.60 -12.93
CA GLY A 458 7.14 1.65 -12.24
C GLY A 458 7.15 2.62 -11.07
N SER A 459 7.86 2.28 -10.02
CA SER A 459 8.11 3.13 -8.86
C SER A 459 9.51 2.88 -8.33
N VAL A 460 10.10 3.92 -7.75
CA VAL A 460 11.41 3.85 -7.09
C VAL A 460 11.26 3.86 -5.56
N TYR A 461 10.03 3.79 -5.05
CA TYR A 461 9.76 3.89 -3.62
C TYR A 461 10.61 2.90 -2.81
N GLY A 462 11.14 3.39 -1.72
CA GLY A 462 11.73 2.64 -0.63
C GLY A 462 11.46 3.41 0.65
N GLY A 463 11.39 2.76 1.79
CA GLY A 463 11.12 3.44 3.07
C GLY A 463 12.03 2.90 4.16
N LYS A 464 12.71 3.77 4.89
CA LYS A 464 13.44 3.42 6.11
C LYS A 464 12.57 3.79 7.33
N PRO A 465 12.59 3.00 8.38
CA PRO A 465 13.45 1.84 8.67
C PRO A 465 12.86 0.50 8.20
N VAL A 466 11.85 0.48 7.34
CA VAL A 466 11.11 -0.73 6.95
C VAL A 466 11.46 -1.10 5.51
N PRO A 467 11.85 -2.37 5.25
CA PRO A 467 12.13 -2.82 3.89
C PRO A 467 10.87 -2.82 3.03
N SER A 468 11.03 -2.44 1.75
CA SER A 468 9.93 -2.31 0.79
C SER A 468 10.18 -3.19 -0.43
N LEU A 469 9.32 -4.18 -0.67
CA LEU A 469 9.34 -5.05 -1.84
C LEU A 469 8.44 -4.47 -2.93
N LYS A 470 8.99 -4.23 -4.13
CA LYS A 470 8.25 -3.71 -5.29
C LYS A 470 7.84 -4.83 -6.25
N LEU A 471 6.54 -4.89 -6.55
CA LEU A 471 5.90 -5.93 -7.33
C LEU A 471 5.41 -5.37 -8.67
N ALA A 472 5.98 -5.81 -9.76
CA ALA A 472 5.64 -5.37 -11.11
C ALA A 472 4.38 -6.07 -11.63
N THR A 473 3.42 -5.33 -12.18
CA THR A 473 2.18 -5.90 -12.74
C THR A 473 2.36 -6.55 -14.11
N ASN A 474 3.42 -6.17 -14.84
CA ASN A 474 3.69 -6.64 -16.20
C ASN A 474 5.18 -6.82 -16.44
N THR A 475 5.54 -7.83 -17.24
CA THR A 475 6.91 -8.21 -17.54
C THR A 475 7.70 -7.15 -18.33
N PRO A 476 7.12 -6.42 -19.30
CA PRO A 476 7.86 -5.35 -19.99
C PRO A 476 8.35 -4.24 -19.04
N MET A 477 7.54 -3.85 -18.07
CA MET A 477 7.96 -2.85 -17.08
C MET A 477 9.01 -3.43 -16.12
N PHE A 478 8.81 -4.66 -15.63
CA PHE A 478 9.79 -5.36 -14.80
C PHE A 478 11.18 -5.36 -15.47
N LYS A 479 11.27 -5.78 -16.73
CA LYS A 479 12.54 -5.81 -17.47
C LYS A 479 13.16 -4.42 -17.67
N ARG A 480 12.33 -3.39 -17.89
CA ARG A 480 12.81 -2.01 -18.05
C ARG A 480 13.36 -1.41 -16.76
N MET A 481 12.82 -1.79 -15.62
CA MET A 481 13.18 -1.29 -14.28
C MET A 481 13.66 -2.43 -13.36
N GLU A 482 14.43 -3.35 -13.90
CA GLU A 482 14.86 -4.56 -13.17
C GLU A 482 15.67 -4.23 -11.90
N SER A 483 16.43 -3.12 -11.92
CA SER A 483 17.17 -2.63 -10.75
C SER A 483 16.28 -2.17 -9.59
N ASP A 484 15.04 -1.81 -9.90
CA ASP A 484 14.09 -1.28 -8.90
C ASP A 484 13.02 -2.29 -8.47
N MET A 485 12.72 -3.31 -9.31
CA MET A 485 11.63 -4.25 -9.08
C MET A 485 12.11 -5.55 -8.44
N ASP A 486 11.50 -5.96 -7.33
CA ASP A 486 11.86 -7.18 -6.61
C ASP A 486 11.19 -8.43 -7.21
N ILE A 487 9.92 -8.31 -7.65
CA ILE A 487 9.12 -9.46 -8.10
C ILE A 487 8.39 -9.12 -9.42
N ASN A 488 8.49 -10.03 -10.40
CA ASN A 488 7.71 -9.97 -11.64
C ASN A 488 6.39 -10.72 -11.50
N CYS A 489 5.27 -10.02 -11.26
CA CYS A 489 3.93 -10.60 -11.32
C CYS A 489 3.35 -10.61 -12.74
N GLY A 490 4.05 -10.00 -13.71
CA GLY A 490 3.64 -9.97 -15.12
C GLY A 490 3.59 -11.34 -15.78
N CYS A 491 4.31 -12.34 -15.25
CA CYS A 491 4.22 -13.74 -15.69
C CYS A 491 2.80 -14.32 -15.61
N ILE A 492 1.91 -13.72 -14.79
CA ILE A 492 0.47 -14.06 -14.77
C ILE A 492 -0.20 -13.60 -16.07
N ILE A 493 0.12 -12.38 -16.52
CA ILE A 493 -0.39 -11.84 -17.77
C ILE A 493 0.18 -12.61 -18.96
N ASP A 494 1.45 -13.01 -18.88
CA ASP A 494 2.13 -13.80 -19.92
C ASP A 494 1.57 -15.23 -20.04
N GLY A 495 0.86 -15.72 -19.00
CA GLY A 495 0.28 -17.05 -18.94
C GLY A 495 1.26 -18.11 -18.43
N ASP A 496 2.42 -17.70 -17.91
CA ASP A 496 3.47 -18.58 -17.43
C ASP A 496 3.27 -19.03 -15.96
N ALA A 497 2.43 -18.28 -15.21
CA ALA A 497 2.16 -18.55 -13.79
C ALA A 497 0.71 -18.23 -13.42
N THR A 498 0.25 -18.78 -12.28
CA THR A 498 -1.06 -18.47 -11.70
C THR A 498 -0.93 -17.42 -10.60
N VAL A 499 -2.03 -16.75 -10.28
CA VAL A 499 -2.11 -15.78 -9.17
C VAL A 499 -1.69 -16.45 -7.86
N GLU A 500 -2.15 -17.70 -7.62
CA GLU A 500 -1.82 -18.47 -6.42
C GLU A 500 -0.33 -18.82 -6.32
N SER A 501 0.29 -19.21 -7.44
CA SER A 501 1.72 -19.57 -7.43
C SER A 501 2.60 -18.35 -7.17
N VAL A 502 2.28 -17.23 -7.80
CA VAL A 502 3.01 -15.96 -7.60
C VAL A 502 2.77 -15.43 -6.17
N GLY A 503 1.53 -15.52 -5.66
CA GLY A 503 1.22 -15.12 -4.29
C GLY A 503 1.98 -15.89 -3.23
N LYS A 504 2.18 -17.19 -3.41
CA LYS A 504 3.07 -18.01 -2.55
C LYS A 504 4.51 -17.54 -2.62
N GLY A 505 5.03 -17.27 -3.83
CA GLY A 505 6.38 -16.73 -4.01
C GLY A 505 6.55 -15.35 -3.36
N ILE A 506 5.52 -14.49 -3.39
CA ILE A 506 5.52 -13.20 -2.66
C ILE A 506 5.61 -13.45 -1.15
N PHE A 507 4.83 -14.38 -0.60
CA PHE A 507 4.89 -14.71 0.83
C PHE A 507 6.27 -15.23 1.25
N GLU A 508 6.88 -16.13 0.48
CA GLU A 508 8.24 -16.60 0.72
C GLU A 508 9.27 -15.46 0.67
N LYS A 509 9.11 -14.52 -0.28
CA LYS A 509 9.99 -13.34 -0.39
C LYS A 509 9.80 -12.38 0.79
N ILE A 510 8.58 -12.21 1.31
CA ILE A 510 8.31 -11.46 2.54
C ILE A 510 9.09 -12.05 3.72
N LEU A 511 9.05 -13.37 3.91
CA LEU A 511 9.79 -14.05 4.98
C LEU A 511 11.31 -13.92 4.83
N ALA A 512 11.82 -14.03 3.61
CA ALA A 512 13.25 -13.85 3.31
C ALA A 512 13.70 -12.41 3.59
N CYS A 513 12.91 -11.42 3.15
CA CYS A 513 13.15 -10.01 3.42
C CYS A 513 13.08 -9.68 4.92
N ALA A 514 12.10 -10.21 5.64
CA ALA A 514 12.01 -10.10 7.10
C ALA A 514 13.22 -10.72 7.81
N SER A 515 13.82 -11.76 7.22
CA SER A 515 15.02 -12.43 7.71
C SER A 515 16.33 -11.67 7.45
N GLY A 516 16.28 -10.52 6.75
CA GLY A 516 17.45 -9.68 6.48
C GLY A 516 17.90 -9.65 5.03
N GLU A 517 17.24 -10.37 4.10
CA GLU A 517 17.49 -10.18 2.68
C GLU A 517 17.11 -8.74 2.28
N GLN A 518 18.01 -8.04 1.59
CA GLN A 518 17.78 -6.66 1.19
C GLN A 518 16.85 -6.58 -0.02
N SER A 519 15.91 -5.64 0.02
CA SER A 519 15.14 -5.24 -1.16
C SER A 519 15.99 -4.43 -2.14
N LYS A 520 15.53 -4.29 -3.38
CA LYS A 520 16.21 -3.47 -4.40
C LYS A 520 16.37 -2.01 -3.96
N SER A 521 15.37 -1.45 -3.27
CA SER A 521 15.46 -0.09 -2.73
C SER A 521 16.53 0.05 -1.65
N GLU A 522 16.68 -0.95 -0.77
CA GLU A 522 17.73 -0.95 0.23
C GLU A 522 19.12 -1.06 -0.39
N VAL A 523 19.30 -1.96 -1.37
CA VAL A 523 20.57 -2.10 -2.12
C VAL A 523 20.97 -0.79 -2.80
N PHE A 524 20.01 -0.04 -3.32
CA PHE A 524 20.24 1.25 -3.96
C PHE A 524 20.37 2.42 -2.96
N GLY A 525 20.01 2.22 -1.69
CA GLY A 525 20.09 3.24 -0.62
C GLY A 525 18.89 4.19 -0.53
N ILE A 526 17.75 3.89 -1.18
CA ILE A 526 16.52 4.69 -1.14
C ILE A 526 15.82 4.53 0.22
N GLY A 527 15.14 5.59 0.70
CA GLY A 527 14.24 5.50 1.86
C GLY A 527 14.44 6.57 2.93
N GLU A 528 15.22 7.62 2.67
CA GLU A 528 15.42 8.72 3.64
C GLU A 528 14.49 9.91 3.39
N ASP A 529 14.16 10.18 2.12
CA ASP A 529 13.30 11.29 1.72
C ASP A 529 11.81 10.89 1.62
N GLU A 530 11.49 9.61 1.77
CA GLU A 530 10.14 9.06 1.70
C GLU A 530 9.40 9.05 3.04
N PHE A 531 9.99 9.59 4.10
CA PHE A 531 9.29 9.87 5.36
C PHE A 531 8.44 11.12 5.21
N VAL A 532 7.14 10.93 4.98
CA VAL A 532 6.20 12.02 4.71
C VAL A 532 4.98 11.90 5.63
N PRO A 533 5.00 12.52 6.82
CA PRO A 533 3.82 12.61 7.66
C PRO A 533 2.68 13.31 6.92
N TRP A 534 1.45 12.78 7.03
CA TRP A 534 0.31 13.35 6.33
C TRP A 534 -0.05 14.74 6.87
N THR A 535 0.10 15.75 6.01
CA THR A 535 -0.20 17.16 6.33
C THR A 535 -1.68 17.44 6.07
N VAL A 536 -2.43 17.73 7.12
CA VAL A 536 -3.87 18.06 7.08
C VAL A 536 -4.12 19.32 7.88
N GLY A 537 -4.99 20.19 7.35
CA GLY A 537 -5.41 21.42 8.02
C GLY A 537 -4.60 22.66 7.61
N ALA A 538 -4.85 23.75 8.32
CA ALA A 538 -4.19 25.03 8.06
C ALA A 538 -2.78 25.05 8.66
N ILE A 539 -1.82 25.54 7.89
CA ILE A 539 -0.47 25.86 8.36
C ILE A 539 -0.48 27.34 8.74
N LEU A 540 -0.13 27.68 9.99
CA LEU A 540 -0.13 29.03 10.56
C LEU A 540 1.28 29.62 10.64
#